data_41aed932e0df7ac73168dbe187018f32
#
_entry.id   41aed932e0df7ac73168dbe187018f32
#
_cell.length_a   1.000
_cell.length_b   1.000
_cell.length_c   1.000
_cell.angle_alpha   90.00
_cell.angle_beta   90.00
_cell.angle_gamma   90.00
#
_symmetry.space_group_name_H-M   'P 1'
#
loop_
_entity.id
_entity.type
_entity.pdbx_description
1 polymer ?
#
loop_
_entity_poly.entity_id
_entity_poly.type
_entity_poly.pdbx_seq_one_letter_code
_entity_poly.pdbx_strand_id
1 'polypeptide(L)'
;MNKLIASISVILLLVLSGCAAVPMAPMEQDAKAKEFVPEQNRAALYIYRSENFGGAIPMTVTVNSKAIGQTAAKTYFRLNVLPGKYTVESHAENISNLSLTAEAGKNYFVWQEVKMGMWMARSLLQQVDEATGRAGVTESKLIAATATDNDLLPPGQPPANDAAQKLRDLQTLRKDNVITEEEFQKKRQELLEKL
;
A
#
# COMPACT_ATOMS: atom_id res chain seq x y z
N MET A 1 -1.77 -19.70 -49.55
CA MET A 1 -0.72 -20.02 -48.54
C MET A 1 -0.24 -18.76 -47.82
N ASN A 2 0.08 -17.66 -48.52
CA ASN A 2 0.57 -16.42 -47.89
C ASN A 2 -0.43 -15.71 -46.95
N LYS A 3 -1.73 -15.76 -47.22
CA LYS A 3 -2.78 -15.16 -46.36
C LYS A 3 -2.97 -15.91 -45.03
N LEU A 4 -2.79 -17.23 -45.04
CA LEU A 4 -2.88 -18.06 -43.83
C LEU A 4 -1.68 -17.83 -42.92
N ILE A 5 -0.48 -17.72 -43.49
CA ILE A 5 0.76 -17.43 -42.74
C ILE A 5 0.71 -16.03 -42.14
N ALA A 6 0.20 -15.04 -42.86
CA ALA A 6 0.02 -13.67 -42.36
C ALA A 6 -0.98 -13.63 -41.19
N SER A 7 -2.10 -14.37 -41.27
CA SER A 7 -3.09 -14.45 -40.19
C SER A 7 -2.52 -15.12 -38.93
N ILE A 8 -1.74 -16.16 -39.07
CA ILE A 8 -1.09 -16.85 -37.93
C ILE A 8 -0.03 -15.95 -37.29
N SER A 9 0.73 -15.19 -38.08
CA SER A 9 1.72 -14.22 -37.56
C SER A 9 1.06 -13.08 -36.75
N VAL A 10 -0.08 -12.57 -37.20
CA VAL A 10 -0.81 -11.51 -36.47
C VAL A 10 -1.41 -12.03 -35.18
N ILE A 11 -1.92 -13.27 -35.15
CA ILE A 11 -2.44 -13.89 -33.92
C ILE A 11 -1.31 -14.16 -32.91
N LEU A 12 -0.14 -14.57 -33.37
CA LEU A 12 1.03 -14.83 -32.51
C LEU A 12 1.58 -13.54 -31.87
N LEU A 13 1.47 -12.39 -32.53
CA LEU A 13 1.88 -11.08 -32.01
C LEU A 13 0.94 -10.53 -30.93
N LEU A 14 -0.32 -10.93 -30.91
CA LEU A 14 -1.32 -10.51 -29.91
C LEU A 14 -1.20 -11.26 -28.56
N VAL A 15 -0.49 -12.38 -28.53
CA VAL A 15 -0.38 -13.22 -27.31
C VAL A 15 0.81 -12.82 -26.42
N LEU A 16 1.68 -11.88 -26.84
CA LEU A 16 2.93 -11.52 -26.17
C LEU A 16 2.82 -10.35 -25.18
N SER A 17 1.63 -9.79 -24.94
CA SER A 17 1.44 -8.68 -23.99
C SER A 17 0.93 -9.12 -22.60
N GLY A 18 1.33 -10.28 -22.14
CA GLY A 18 1.02 -10.79 -20.79
C GLY A 18 1.81 -10.14 -19.66
N CYS A 19 1.87 -8.82 -19.59
CA CYS A 19 2.33 -8.15 -18.37
C CYS A 19 1.22 -8.20 -17.32
N ALA A 20 1.56 -8.61 -16.08
CA ALA A 20 0.62 -8.53 -14.96
C ALA A 20 0.14 -7.08 -14.82
N ALA A 21 -1.12 -6.83 -15.08
CA ALA A 21 -1.72 -5.52 -14.93
C ALA A 21 -2.16 -5.33 -13.47
N VAL A 22 -1.58 -4.35 -12.79
CA VAL A 22 -1.98 -3.91 -11.45
C VAL A 22 -2.57 -2.50 -11.54
N PRO A 23 -3.51 -2.11 -10.64
CA PRO A 23 -4.13 -0.79 -10.69
C PRO A 23 -3.09 0.29 -10.36
N MET A 24 -2.68 1.04 -11.37
CA MET A 24 -1.71 2.12 -11.23
C MET A 24 -2.36 3.33 -10.55
N ALA A 25 -1.64 3.98 -9.66
CA ALA A 25 -2.05 5.27 -9.11
C ALA A 25 -1.85 6.41 -10.12
N PRO A 26 -2.55 7.55 -9.97
CA PRO A 26 -2.31 8.75 -10.77
C PRO A 26 -0.86 9.22 -10.70
N MET A 27 -0.32 9.75 -11.82
CA MET A 27 1.07 10.22 -11.91
C MET A 27 1.41 11.31 -10.88
N GLU A 28 0.45 12.17 -10.55
CA GLU A 28 0.61 13.21 -9.53
C GLU A 28 0.85 12.59 -8.13
N GLN A 29 0.13 11.52 -7.80
CA GLN A 29 0.35 10.80 -6.54
C GLN A 29 1.69 10.09 -6.52
N ASP A 30 2.14 9.52 -7.64
CA ASP A 30 3.46 8.92 -7.78
C ASP A 30 4.58 9.97 -7.56
N ALA A 31 4.45 11.14 -8.19
CA ALA A 31 5.40 12.24 -8.00
C ALA A 31 5.48 12.70 -6.54
N LYS A 32 4.32 12.91 -5.90
CA LYS A 32 4.24 13.28 -4.49
C LYS A 32 4.81 12.21 -3.56
N ALA A 33 4.54 10.93 -3.84
CA ALA A 33 5.09 9.82 -3.06
C ALA A 33 6.63 9.79 -3.11
N LYS A 34 7.23 10.18 -4.23
CA LYS A 34 8.68 10.25 -4.45
C LYS A 34 9.37 11.49 -3.87
N GLU A 35 8.63 12.38 -3.25
CA GLU A 35 9.22 13.43 -2.40
C GLU A 35 9.74 12.84 -1.07
N PHE A 36 9.27 11.66 -0.70
CA PHE A 36 9.64 10.94 0.53
C PHE A 36 9.40 11.73 1.82
N VAL A 37 8.39 12.56 1.81
CA VAL A 37 7.97 13.35 2.98
C VAL A 37 6.83 12.60 3.68
N PRO A 38 7.05 12.12 4.93
CA PRO A 38 5.99 11.51 5.72
C PRO A 38 4.93 12.56 6.11
N GLU A 39 3.69 12.11 6.29
CA GLU A 39 2.66 12.96 6.87
C GLU A 39 2.93 13.22 8.36
N GLN A 40 2.41 14.36 8.86
CA GLN A 40 2.54 14.69 10.27
C GLN A 40 1.92 13.58 11.14
N ASN A 41 2.66 13.15 12.17
CA ASN A 41 2.26 12.08 13.10
C ASN A 41 2.10 10.68 12.48
N ARG A 42 2.56 10.46 11.25
CA ARG A 42 2.56 9.17 10.57
C ARG A 42 3.96 8.78 10.09
N ALA A 43 4.14 7.52 9.79
CA ALA A 43 5.28 7.01 9.04
C ALA A 43 4.88 6.73 7.60
N ALA A 44 5.82 6.83 6.68
CA ALA A 44 5.62 6.37 5.32
C ALA A 44 6.28 5.00 5.12
N LEU A 45 5.48 3.98 4.83
CA LEU A 45 5.93 2.63 4.53
C LEU A 45 5.88 2.39 3.02
N TYR A 46 7.03 2.14 2.44
CA TYR A 46 7.20 1.81 1.02
C TYR A 46 7.48 0.32 0.88
N ILE A 47 6.67 -0.39 0.10
CA ILE A 47 6.87 -1.80 -0.23
C ILE A 47 7.05 -1.86 -1.74
N TYR A 48 8.25 -2.20 -2.22
CA TYR A 48 8.60 -2.06 -3.63
C TYR A 48 9.23 -3.32 -4.21
N ARG A 49 9.04 -3.48 -5.49
CA ARG A 49 9.64 -4.52 -6.32
C ARG A 49 10.28 -3.86 -7.55
N SER A 50 11.61 -3.75 -7.53
CA SER A 50 12.37 -3.03 -8.56
C SER A 50 12.83 -3.90 -9.72
N GLU A 51 12.78 -5.23 -9.60
CA GLU A 51 13.24 -6.15 -10.62
C GLU A 51 12.22 -6.36 -11.74
N ASN A 52 12.76 -6.69 -12.94
CA ASN A 52 11.97 -7.18 -14.07
C ASN A 52 11.79 -8.70 -14.03
N PHE A 53 12.65 -9.42 -13.31
CA PHE A 53 12.57 -10.88 -13.17
C PHE A 53 11.23 -11.28 -12.56
N GLY A 54 10.59 -12.32 -13.12
CA GLY A 54 9.25 -12.75 -12.71
C GLY A 54 8.14 -11.73 -12.99
N GLY A 55 8.34 -10.79 -13.92
CA GLY A 55 7.45 -9.65 -14.19
C GLY A 55 6.00 -10.01 -14.55
N ALA A 56 5.78 -11.20 -15.10
CA ALA A 56 4.44 -11.71 -15.42
C ALA A 56 3.68 -12.25 -14.20
N ILE A 57 4.33 -12.38 -13.03
CA ILE A 57 3.73 -12.99 -11.84
C ILE A 57 3.42 -11.89 -10.81
N PRO A 58 2.13 -11.55 -10.58
CA PRO A 58 1.75 -10.66 -9.50
C PRO A 58 1.95 -11.35 -8.15
N MET A 59 2.34 -10.57 -7.13
CA MET A 59 2.52 -11.08 -5.76
C MET A 59 1.62 -10.31 -4.81
N THR A 60 0.75 -11.01 -4.10
CA THR A 60 -0.14 -10.39 -3.11
C THR A 60 0.65 -9.93 -1.91
N VAL A 61 0.38 -8.70 -1.46
CA VAL A 61 0.98 -8.11 -0.27
C VAL A 61 -0.11 -7.90 0.77
N THR A 62 0.17 -8.29 2.02
CA THR A 62 -0.67 -7.99 3.17
C THR A 62 0.11 -7.17 4.20
N VAL A 63 -0.60 -6.35 4.96
CA VAL A 63 -0.08 -5.64 6.14
C VAL A 63 -1.01 -5.91 7.30
N ASN A 64 -0.48 -6.41 8.40
CA ASN A 64 -1.26 -6.86 9.57
C ASN A 64 -2.41 -7.80 9.15
N SER A 65 -2.12 -8.78 8.28
CA SER A 65 -3.07 -9.75 7.70
C SER A 65 -4.16 -9.14 6.79
N LYS A 66 -4.12 -7.82 6.52
CA LYS A 66 -5.03 -7.15 5.59
C LYS A 66 -4.38 -7.08 4.21
N ALA A 67 -5.05 -7.59 3.19
CA ALA A 67 -4.56 -7.47 1.82
C ALA A 67 -4.60 -6.02 1.34
N ILE A 68 -3.46 -5.53 0.84
CA ILE A 68 -3.34 -4.17 0.28
C ILE A 68 -3.30 -4.15 -1.25
N GLY A 69 -3.19 -5.30 -1.88
CA GLY A 69 -3.17 -5.47 -3.33
C GLY A 69 -2.05 -6.39 -3.79
N GLN A 70 -1.70 -6.27 -5.07
CA GLN A 70 -0.66 -7.06 -5.70
C GLN A 70 0.41 -6.17 -6.32
N THR A 71 1.67 -6.53 -6.14
CA THR A 71 2.80 -5.91 -6.86
C THR A 71 3.03 -6.61 -8.18
N ALA A 72 3.53 -5.86 -9.15
CA ALA A 72 4.13 -6.35 -10.39
C ALA A 72 5.58 -5.85 -10.49
N ALA A 73 6.30 -6.21 -11.56
CA ALA A 73 7.63 -5.68 -11.82
C ALA A 73 7.61 -4.14 -11.86
N LYS A 74 8.63 -3.51 -11.27
CA LYS A 74 8.76 -2.04 -11.23
C LYS A 74 7.55 -1.31 -10.66
N THR A 75 6.96 -1.84 -9.57
CA THR A 75 5.85 -1.19 -8.85
C THR A 75 6.11 -1.10 -7.35
N TYR A 76 5.42 -0.17 -6.69
CA TYR A 76 5.48 -0.02 -5.26
C TYR A 76 4.16 0.44 -4.65
N PHE A 77 3.93 0.09 -3.38
CA PHE A 77 2.92 0.70 -2.50
C PHE A 77 3.57 1.78 -1.63
N ARG A 78 2.84 2.85 -1.36
CA ARG A 78 3.13 3.81 -0.29
C ARG A 78 1.93 3.87 0.65
N LEU A 79 2.17 3.60 1.92
CA LEU A 79 1.16 3.59 2.98
C LEU A 79 1.53 4.63 4.04
N ASN A 80 0.55 5.39 4.51
CA ASN A 80 0.73 6.29 5.64
C ASN A 80 0.24 5.59 6.89
N VAL A 81 1.16 5.07 7.69
CA VAL A 81 0.85 4.25 8.85
C VAL A 81 1.07 5.01 10.16
N LEU A 82 0.27 4.70 11.18
CA LEU A 82 0.49 5.21 12.53
C LEU A 82 1.77 4.61 13.14
N PRO A 83 2.38 5.27 14.15
CA PRO A 83 3.45 4.64 14.91
C PRO A 83 2.99 3.33 15.54
N GLY A 84 3.81 2.28 15.45
CA GLY A 84 3.49 0.96 15.99
C GLY A 84 4.15 -0.20 15.27
N LYS A 85 3.82 -1.42 15.66
CA LYS A 85 4.36 -2.64 15.04
C LYS A 85 3.52 -3.08 13.85
N TYR A 86 4.20 -3.45 12.78
CA TYR A 86 3.58 -3.93 11.54
C TYR A 86 4.22 -5.22 11.09
N THR A 87 3.40 -6.13 10.58
CA THR A 87 3.86 -7.32 9.86
C THR A 87 3.45 -7.18 8.40
N VAL A 88 4.43 -7.20 7.52
CA VAL A 88 4.25 -7.22 6.07
C VAL A 88 4.45 -8.65 5.60
N GLU A 89 3.54 -9.14 4.77
CA GLU A 89 3.68 -10.47 4.14
C GLU A 89 3.58 -10.34 2.62
N SER A 90 4.36 -11.13 1.93
CA SER A 90 4.33 -11.31 0.48
C SER A 90 4.00 -12.75 0.15
N HIS A 91 2.94 -12.94 -0.61
CA HIS A 91 2.42 -14.24 -1.01
C HIS A 91 2.80 -14.53 -2.47
N ALA A 92 3.61 -15.56 -2.65
CA ALA A 92 4.07 -16.08 -3.93
C ALA A 92 4.02 -17.63 -3.87
N GLU A 93 4.98 -18.38 -4.46
CA GLU A 93 5.12 -19.82 -4.19
C GLU A 93 5.39 -20.09 -2.69
N ASN A 94 5.96 -19.11 -1.99
CA ASN A 94 6.13 -19.08 -0.54
C ASN A 94 5.40 -17.90 0.07
N ILE A 95 5.30 -17.89 1.39
CA ILE A 95 4.94 -16.71 2.17
C ILE A 95 6.23 -16.19 2.81
N SER A 96 6.60 -14.95 2.47
CA SER A 96 7.68 -14.22 3.13
C SER A 96 7.09 -13.18 4.05
N ASN A 97 7.54 -13.10 5.29
CA ASN A 97 7.07 -12.13 6.27
C ASN A 97 8.23 -11.29 6.80
N LEU A 98 7.92 -10.06 7.19
CA LEU A 98 8.83 -9.11 7.80
C LEU A 98 8.09 -8.27 8.82
N SER A 99 8.62 -8.17 10.02
CA SER A 99 8.07 -7.30 11.07
C SER A 99 8.94 -6.07 11.24
N LEU A 100 8.31 -4.90 11.36
CA LEU A 100 8.99 -3.62 11.60
C LEU A 100 8.21 -2.79 12.64
N THR A 101 8.92 -1.86 13.28
CA THR A 101 8.29 -0.87 14.16
C THR A 101 8.38 0.49 13.49
N ALA A 102 7.23 1.07 13.17
CA ALA A 102 7.13 2.39 12.55
C ALA A 102 7.11 3.49 13.62
N GLU A 103 7.83 4.57 13.39
CA GLU A 103 7.85 5.78 14.20
C GLU A 103 7.41 6.98 13.36
N ALA A 104 6.68 7.93 13.95
CA ALA A 104 6.23 9.12 13.25
C ALA A 104 7.40 9.91 12.62
N GLY A 105 7.15 10.46 11.43
CA GLY A 105 8.12 11.28 10.71
C GLY A 105 9.23 10.49 10.02
N LYS A 106 9.19 9.16 10.03
CA LYS A 106 10.20 8.30 9.40
C LYS A 106 9.68 7.61 8.14
N ASN A 107 10.59 7.34 7.20
CA ASN A 107 10.36 6.49 6.05
C ASN A 107 10.90 5.07 6.33
N TYR A 108 10.16 4.08 5.88
CA TYR A 108 10.53 2.67 5.95
C TYR A 108 10.44 2.07 4.56
N PHE A 109 11.45 1.30 4.18
CA PHE A 109 11.53 0.68 2.85
C PHE A 109 11.65 -0.82 2.98
N VAL A 110 10.71 -1.52 2.36
CA VAL A 110 10.66 -2.98 2.29
C VAL A 110 10.83 -3.39 0.83
N TRP A 111 11.95 -4.00 0.53
CA TRP A 111 12.21 -4.56 -0.77
C TRP A 111 11.60 -5.95 -0.86
N GLN A 112 10.70 -6.13 -1.81
CA GLN A 112 10.12 -7.42 -2.17
C GLN A 112 10.98 -8.04 -3.27
N GLU A 113 12.09 -8.67 -2.87
CA GLU A 113 13.01 -9.32 -3.80
C GLU A 113 12.38 -10.58 -4.40
N VAL A 114 12.50 -10.72 -5.72
CA VAL A 114 12.02 -11.91 -6.43
C VAL A 114 13.10 -12.97 -6.45
N LYS A 115 12.79 -14.15 -5.96
CA LYS A 115 13.66 -15.33 -5.97
C LYS A 115 13.15 -16.37 -6.98
N MET A 116 14.05 -17.19 -7.47
CA MET A 116 13.66 -18.37 -8.26
C MET A 116 13.03 -19.40 -7.33
N GLY A 117 11.84 -19.85 -7.68
CA GLY A 117 11.15 -20.96 -7.02
C GLY A 117 11.27 -22.25 -7.81
N MET A 118 10.59 -23.28 -7.36
CA MET A 118 10.60 -24.60 -8.03
C MET A 118 9.66 -24.60 -9.24
N TRP A 119 8.48 -24.00 -9.10
CA TRP A 119 7.42 -23.94 -10.12
C TRP A 119 7.07 -22.54 -10.54
N MET A 120 7.14 -21.59 -9.61
CA MET A 120 6.85 -20.18 -9.82
C MET A 120 7.88 -19.32 -9.11
N ALA A 121 7.76 -17.99 -9.24
CA ALA A 121 8.60 -17.08 -8.50
C ALA A 121 8.26 -17.13 -7.00
N ARG A 122 9.29 -17.03 -6.17
CA ARG A 122 9.21 -16.83 -4.72
C ARG A 122 9.53 -15.39 -4.37
N SER A 123 9.15 -14.97 -3.20
CA SER A 123 9.52 -13.64 -2.69
C SER A 123 10.35 -13.72 -1.42
N LEU A 124 11.18 -12.69 -1.20
CA LEU A 124 11.88 -12.43 0.04
C LEU A 124 11.69 -10.96 0.40
N LEU A 125 11.05 -10.69 1.53
CA LEU A 125 10.93 -9.33 2.06
C LEU A 125 12.16 -8.97 2.87
N GLN A 126 12.73 -7.79 2.59
CA GLN A 126 13.89 -7.27 3.30
C GLN A 126 13.66 -5.79 3.62
N GLN A 127 13.87 -5.42 4.89
CA GLN A 127 13.97 -4.01 5.22
C GLN A 127 15.34 -3.52 4.77
N VAL A 128 15.37 -2.42 4.02
CA VAL A 128 16.61 -1.83 3.50
C VAL A 128 16.80 -0.41 4.05
N ASP A 129 18.01 0.10 3.93
CA ASP A 129 18.31 1.48 4.27
C ASP A 129 17.61 2.48 3.34
N GLU A 130 17.56 3.73 3.77
CA GLU A 130 16.82 4.77 3.06
C GLU A 130 17.39 5.05 1.66
N ALA A 131 18.71 5.00 1.46
CA ALA A 131 19.32 5.28 0.16
C ALA A 131 18.97 4.20 -0.86
N THR A 132 19.08 2.93 -0.46
CA THR A 132 18.71 1.76 -1.27
C THR A 132 17.21 1.77 -1.57
N GLY A 133 16.39 2.06 -0.56
CA GLY A 133 14.94 2.09 -0.70
C GLY A 133 14.46 3.19 -1.65
N ARG A 134 14.97 4.41 -1.51
CA ARG A 134 14.65 5.54 -2.40
C ARG A 134 15.04 5.25 -3.85
N ALA A 135 16.19 4.65 -4.08
CA ALA A 135 16.62 4.25 -5.42
C ALA A 135 15.62 3.27 -6.06
N GLY A 136 15.25 2.19 -5.36
CA GLY A 136 14.31 1.20 -5.86
C GLY A 136 12.90 1.75 -6.10
N VAL A 137 12.39 2.62 -5.21
CA VAL A 137 11.10 3.31 -5.38
C VAL A 137 11.13 4.27 -6.57
N THR A 138 12.23 5.02 -6.77
CA THR A 138 12.37 5.98 -7.87
C THR A 138 12.28 5.29 -9.23
N GLU A 139 12.82 4.08 -9.36
CA GLU A 139 12.76 3.25 -10.57
C GLU A 139 11.40 2.56 -10.79
N SER A 140 10.51 2.63 -9.82
CA SER A 140 9.22 1.95 -9.79
C SER A 140 8.07 2.93 -9.95
N LYS A 141 6.86 2.43 -10.17
CA LYS A 141 5.63 3.24 -10.29
C LYS A 141 4.67 2.92 -9.16
N LEU A 142 4.00 3.94 -8.65
CA LEU A 142 3.02 3.79 -7.58
C LEU A 142 1.79 3.02 -8.08
N ILE A 143 1.36 2.04 -7.28
CA ILE A 143 0.11 1.31 -7.46
C ILE A 143 -0.88 1.67 -6.36
N ALA A 144 -2.17 1.66 -6.70
CA ALA A 144 -3.23 1.94 -5.75
C ALA A 144 -3.37 0.79 -4.75
N ALA A 145 -3.31 1.09 -3.46
CA ALA A 145 -3.67 0.14 -2.43
C ALA A 145 -5.20 -0.03 -2.36
N THR A 146 -5.66 -1.25 -2.11
CA THR A 146 -7.09 -1.57 -1.91
C THR A 146 -7.53 -1.33 -0.47
N ALA A 147 -6.60 -1.33 0.48
CA ALA A 147 -6.85 -1.00 1.88
C ALA A 147 -6.57 0.48 2.13
N THR A 148 -7.39 1.10 2.98
CA THR A 148 -7.16 2.47 3.45
C THR A 148 -6.19 2.49 4.64
N ASP A 149 -5.61 3.64 4.93
CA ASP A 149 -4.72 3.82 6.09
C ASP A 149 -5.39 3.41 7.42
N ASN A 150 -6.72 3.58 7.51
CA ASN A 150 -7.50 3.19 8.68
C ASN A 150 -7.71 1.66 8.80
N ASP A 151 -7.58 0.92 7.70
CA ASP A 151 -7.61 -0.55 7.71
C ASP A 151 -6.30 -1.17 8.23
N LEU A 152 -5.21 -0.38 8.27
CA LEU A 152 -3.86 -0.81 8.54
C LEU A 152 -3.36 -0.38 9.93
N LEU A 153 -4.24 -0.45 10.92
CA LEU A 153 -3.87 -0.09 12.29
C LEU A 153 -2.93 -1.10 12.91
N PRO A 154 -1.98 -0.66 13.78
CA PRO A 154 -1.19 -1.56 14.59
C PRO A 154 -2.10 -2.43 15.47
N PRO A 155 -1.75 -3.71 15.70
CA PRO A 155 -2.52 -4.58 16.58
C PRO A 155 -2.72 -3.96 17.98
N GLY A 156 -3.98 -3.90 18.44
CA GLY A 156 -4.35 -3.36 19.74
C GLY A 156 -4.52 -1.85 19.81
N GLN A 157 -4.31 -1.12 18.70
CA GLN A 157 -4.69 0.29 18.62
C GLN A 157 -6.12 0.42 18.09
N PRO A 158 -7.02 1.11 18.81
CA PRO A 158 -8.30 1.49 18.25
C PRO A 158 -8.05 2.43 17.04
N PRO A 159 -8.97 2.52 16.08
CA PRO A 159 -8.85 3.45 14.97
C PRO A 159 -8.53 4.85 15.50
N ALA A 160 -7.34 5.37 15.16
CA ALA A 160 -6.86 6.67 15.65
C ALA A 160 -7.79 7.84 15.27
N ASN A 161 -8.79 7.55 14.46
CA ASN A 161 -9.76 8.50 13.95
C ASN A 161 -11.19 8.32 14.50
N ASP A 162 -11.48 7.30 15.30
CA ASP A 162 -12.88 7.10 15.66
C ASP A 162 -13.40 8.28 16.50
N ALA A 163 -12.71 8.70 17.54
CA ALA A 163 -13.15 9.82 18.36
C ALA A 163 -12.90 11.18 17.66
N ALA A 164 -11.75 11.39 17.03
CA ALA A 164 -11.47 12.63 16.31
C ALA A 164 -12.33 12.78 15.04
N GLN A 165 -12.64 11.68 14.34
CA GLN A 165 -13.56 11.72 13.20
C GLN A 165 -14.99 11.94 13.68
N LYS A 166 -15.44 11.23 14.71
CA LYS A 166 -16.75 11.44 15.32
C LYS A 166 -16.93 12.86 15.86
N LEU A 167 -15.87 13.47 16.40
CA LEU A 167 -15.90 14.88 16.80
C LEU A 167 -16.04 15.83 15.60
N ARG A 168 -15.38 15.57 14.49
CA ARG A 168 -15.55 16.35 13.25
C ARG A 168 -16.93 16.17 12.65
N ASP A 169 -17.43 14.93 12.59
CA ASP A 169 -18.77 14.62 12.09
C ASP A 169 -19.82 15.33 12.96
N LEU A 170 -19.62 15.29 14.27
CA LEU A 170 -20.49 15.97 15.24
C LEU A 170 -20.49 17.50 15.05
N GLN A 171 -19.32 18.11 14.75
CA GLN A 171 -19.22 19.54 14.42
C GLN A 171 -19.95 19.88 13.12
N THR A 172 -19.87 19.00 12.13
CA THR A 172 -20.58 19.17 10.86
C THR A 172 -22.09 19.10 11.06
N LEU A 173 -22.57 18.08 11.80
CA LEU A 173 -23.99 17.95 12.12
C LEU A 173 -24.54 19.16 12.89
N ARG A 174 -23.74 19.74 13.80
CA ARG A 174 -24.10 20.99 14.48
C ARG A 174 -24.17 22.17 13.52
N LYS A 175 -23.14 22.32 12.64
CA LYS A 175 -23.07 23.40 11.64
C LYS A 175 -24.25 23.36 10.69
N ASP A 176 -24.68 22.16 10.32
CA ASP A 176 -25.81 21.91 9.41
C ASP A 176 -27.17 21.97 10.15
N ASN A 177 -27.19 22.33 11.45
CA ASN A 177 -28.37 22.39 12.31
C ASN A 177 -29.14 21.06 12.41
N VAL A 178 -28.49 19.93 12.22
CA VAL A 178 -29.07 18.60 12.35
C VAL A 178 -29.19 18.19 13.82
N ILE A 179 -28.30 18.70 14.67
CA ILE A 179 -28.30 18.48 16.12
C ILE A 179 -28.28 19.81 16.87
N THR A 180 -28.89 19.83 18.05
CA THR A 180 -28.89 20.99 18.95
C THR A 180 -27.52 21.20 19.61
N GLU A 181 -27.28 22.39 20.16
CA GLU A 181 -26.07 22.68 20.96
C GLU A 181 -25.94 21.76 22.17
N GLU A 182 -27.06 21.46 22.84
CA GLU A 182 -27.08 20.59 24.02
C GLU A 182 -26.69 19.14 23.65
N GLU A 183 -27.24 18.63 22.56
CA GLU A 183 -26.89 17.30 22.04
C GLU A 183 -25.42 17.25 21.60
N PHE A 184 -24.93 18.30 20.96
CA PHE A 184 -23.53 18.44 20.59
C PHE A 184 -22.61 18.36 21.80
N GLN A 185 -22.84 19.15 22.85
CA GLN A 185 -22.01 19.17 24.05
C GLN A 185 -22.03 17.85 24.79
N LYS A 186 -23.19 17.21 24.91
CA LYS A 186 -23.34 15.89 25.54
C LYS A 186 -22.53 14.85 24.78
N LYS A 187 -22.71 14.75 23.47
CA LYS A 187 -21.97 13.79 22.63
C LYS A 187 -20.48 14.04 22.60
N ARG A 188 -20.06 15.30 22.57
CA ARG A 188 -18.66 15.70 22.64
C ARG A 188 -18.01 15.20 23.93
N GLN A 189 -18.68 15.37 25.06
CA GLN A 189 -18.17 14.91 26.36
C GLN A 189 -18.07 13.40 26.42
N GLU A 190 -19.10 12.66 25.97
CA GLU A 190 -19.08 11.20 25.87
C GLU A 190 -17.92 10.67 25.00
N LEU A 191 -17.53 11.41 23.95
CA LEU A 191 -16.41 11.04 23.09
C LEU A 191 -15.05 11.35 23.72
N LEU A 192 -14.95 12.45 24.47
CA LEU A 192 -13.71 12.83 25.17
C LEU A 192 -13.39 11.92 26.34
N GLU A 193 -14.39 11.35 27.00
CA GLU A 193 -14.21 10.38 28.09
C GLU A 193 -13.72 9.01 27.60
N LYS A 194 -13.79 8.75 26.28
CA LYS A 194 -13.35 7.49 25.64
C LYS A 194 -11.99 7.63 24.94
N LEU A 195 -11.31 8.78 25.05
CA LEU A 195 -9.95 9.03 24.55
C LEU A 195 -8.93 8.72 25.63
#